data_3eba594fd9407bd3d0b9b9c5a02a16f1
#
_entry.id   3eba594fd9407bd3d0b9b9c5a02a16f1
#
_cell.length_a   1.000
_cell.length_b   1.000
_cell.length_c   1.000
_cell.angle_alpha   90.00
_cell.angle_beta   90.00
_cell.angle_gamma   90.00
#
_symmetry.space_group_name_H-M   'P 1'
#
loop_
_entity.id
_entity.type
_entity.pdbx_description
1 polymer ?
#
loop_
_entity_poly.entity_id
_entity_poly.type
_entity_poly.pdbx_seq_one_letter_code
_entity_poly.pdbx_strand_id
1 'polypeptide(L)'
;CHPDFYSTRLAKAIAERLDKPLISIYHHAAHVGAVMAEYARTEPTLGLALDGVGMGPDGAIWGGELLLVDAQGFNRLGAMRPLPLPGGDRAAKEPRRMAAAVLTLLGRESEIVKRWPDMPYAARMDELIKNTRLTKTTSSLGRWFDAASCLLGLCDVQHDEAHAAMLLEAMASSAN
;
A
#
# COMPACT_ATOMS: atom_id res chain seq x y z
N CYS A 1 0.64 -7.24 12.94
CA CYS A 1 -0.53 -8.17 12.86
C CYS A 1 -1.82 -7.39 12.66
N HIS A 2 -2.63 -7.76 11.66
CA HIS A 2 -3.98 -7.20 11.51
C HIS A 2 -4.91 -7.91 12.52
N PRO A 3 -5.69 -7.18 13.34
CA PRO A 3 -6.49 -7.78 14.42
C PRO A 3 -7.53 -8.79 13.94
N ASP A 4 -8.06 -8.59 12.73
CA ASP A 4 -9.12 -9.43 12.14
C ASP A 4 -8.61 -10.68 11.43
N PHE A 5 -7.31 -10.83 11.23
CA PHE A 5 -6.78 -12.04 10.60
C PHE A 5 -6.99 -13.27 11.48
N TYR A 6 -7.38 -14.37 10.85
CA TYR A 6 -7.56 -15.65 11.52
C TYR A 6 -6.30 -16.06 12.30
N SER A 7 -5.11 -15.89 11.70
CA SER A 7 -3.82 -16.17 12.34
C SER A 7 -3.61 -15.36 13.64
N THR A 8 -4.02 -14.08 13.67
CA THR A 8 -3.92 -13.25 14.87
C THR A 8 -4.86 -13.74 15.98
N ARG A 9 -6.10 -14.11 15.63
CA ARG A 9 -7.05 -14.67 16.59
C ARG A 9 -6.59 -16.02 17.13
N LEU A 10 -6.07 -16.88 16.26
CA LEU A 10 -5.53 -18.17 16.66
C LEU A 10 -4.31 -18.02 17.58
N ALA A 11 -3.38 -17.09 17.24
CA ALA A 11 -2.21 -16.83 18.08
C ALA A 11 -2.60 -16.35 19.48
N LYS A 12 -3.61 -15.45 19.60
CA LYS A 12 -4.14 -15.03 20.89
C LYS A 12 -4.69 -16.21 21.71
N ALA A 13 -5.54 -17.03 21.10
CA ALA A 13 -6.13 -18.18 21.78
C ALA A 13 -5.07 -19.21 22.24
N ILE A 14 -4.02 -19.42 21.43
CA ILE A 14 -2.91 -20.31 21.81
C ILE A 14 -2.09 -19.72 22.96
N ALA A 15 -1.75 -18.44 22.90
CA ALA A 15 -1.00 -17.74 23.94
C ALA A 15 -1.73 -17.80 25.29
N GLU A 16 -3.04 -17.51 25.29
CA GLU A 16 -3.89 -17.62 26.48
C GLU A 16 -3.93 -19.03 27.04
N ARG A 17 -4.14 -20.05 26.17
CA ARG A 17 -4.20 -21.46 26.60
C ARG A 17 -2.89 -21.96 27.21
N LEU A 18 -1.75 -21.46 26.71
CA LEU A 18 -0.41 -21.88 27.15
C LEU A 18 0.19 -20.96 28.21
N ASP A 19 -0.55 -19.96 28.66
CA ASP A 19 -0.06 -18.93 29.59
C ASP A 19 1.28 -18.34 29.14
N LYS A 20 1.34 -17.93 27.87
CA LYS A 20 2.53 -17.34 27.25
C LYS A 20 2.24 -15.92 26.74
N PRO A 21 3.21 -15.01 26.82
CA PRO A 21 3.07 -13.69 26.25
C PRO A 21 2.91 -13.74 24.72
N LEU A 22 1.99 -12.92 24.19
CA LEU A 22 1.85 -12.70 22.74
C LEU A 22 2.61 -11.44 22.36
N ILE A 23 3.62 -11.59 21.52
CA ILE A 23 4.37 -10.46 20.95
C ILE A 23 3.80 -10.17 19.56
N SER A 24 3.22 -8.97 19.42
CA SER A 24 2.67 -8.50 18.13
C SER A 24 3.64 -7.50 17.50
N ILE A 25 4.01 -7.75 16.25
CA ILE A 25 4.90 -6.88 15.49
C ILE A 25 4.12 -6.32 14.30
N TYR A 26 4.24 -5.02 14.04
CA TYR A 26 3.65 -4.39 12.87
C TYR A 26 4.34 -4.84 11.59
N HIS A 27 3.56 -4.98 10.52
CA HIS A 27 3.95 -5.58 9.25
C HIS A 27 5.27 -5.01 8.70
N HIS A 28 5.35 -3.71 8.51
CA HIS A 28 6.53 -3.06 7.91
C HIS A 28 7.75 -3.08 8.84
N ALA A 29 7.55 -3.01 10.16
CA ALA A 29 8.63 -3.19 11.11
C ALA A 29 9.15 -4.64 11.10
N ALA A 30 8.26 -5.62 10.88
CA ALA A 30 8.65 -7.03 10.73
C ALA A 30 9.51 -7.26 9.48
N HIS A 31 9.21 -6.61 8.35
CA HIS A 31 10.06 -6.67 7.16
C HIS A 31 11.47 -6.18 7.44
N VAL A 32 11.62 -4.99 8.04
CA VAL A 32 12.94 -4.45 8.40
C VAL A 32 13.65 -5.35 9.42
N GLY A 33 12.93 -5.80 10.46
CA GLY A 33 13.45 -6.68 11.49
C GLY A 33 13.93 -8.04 10.95
N ALA A 34 13.25 -8.60 9.94
CA ALA A 34 13.66 -9.83 9.28
C ALA A 34 15.01 -9.67 8.57
N VAL A 35 15.19 -8.57 7.85
CA VAL A 35 16.48 -8.25 7.19
C VAL A 35 17.58 -8.00 8.23
N MET A 36 17.27 -7.28 9.32
CA MET A 36 18.22 -7.09 10.42
C MET A 36 18.67 -8.43 11.00
N ALA A 37 17.74 -9.36 11.21
CA ALA A 37 18.05 -10.69 11.74
C ALA A 37 18.89 -11.52 10.75
N GLU A 38 18.57 -11.50 9.47
CA GLU A 38 19.33 -12.19 8.41
C GLU A 38 20.79 -11.75 8.38
N TYR A 39 21.05 -10.45 8.53
CA TYR A 39 22.42 -9.89 8.53
C TYR A 39 23.02 -9.72 9.94
N ALA A 40 22.42 -10.32 10.97
CA ALA A 40 22.84 -10.22 12.37
C ALA A 40 23.07 -8.76 12.84
N ARG A 41 22.23 -7.84 12.38
CA ARG A 41 22.28 -6.43 12.76
C ARG A 41 21.57 -6.22 14.10
N THR A 42 22.29 -5.64 15.08
CA THR A 42 21.74 -5.30 16.39
C THR A 42 21.65 -3.78 16.59
N GLU A 43 22.33 -3.01 15.76
CA GLU A 43 22.33 -1.55 15.80
C GLU A 43 21.02 -0.98 15.24
N PRO A 44 20.59 0.22 15.71
CA PRO A 44 19.47 0.92 15.09
C PRO A 44 19.63 1.01 13.58
N THR A 45 18.65 0.51 12.84
CA THR A 45 18.72 0.36 11.39
C THR A 45 17.65 1.19 10.71
N LEU A 46 18.07 1.97 9.72
CA LEU A 46 17.16 2.69 8.84
C LEU A 46 16.70 1.74 7.72
N GLY A 47 15.39 1.52 7.64
CA GLY A 47 14.77 0.63 6.66
C GLY A 47 13.74 1.33 5.78
N LEU A 48 13.77 1.02 4.49
CA LEU A 48 12.70 1.33 3.56
C LEU A 48 11.80 0.10 3.43
N ALA A 49 10.58 0.20 3.96
CA ALA A 49 9.57 -0.84 3.80
C ALA A 49 8.65 -0.45 2.62
N LEU A 50 8.93 -1.05 1.46
CA LEU A 50 8.24 -0.77 0.19
C LEU A 50 7.33 -1.95 -0.15
N ASP A 51 6.02 -1.73 -0.04
CA ASP A 51 5.02 -2.79 -0.06
C ASP A 51 3.71 -2.36 -0.72
N GLY A 52 2.86 -3.35 -0.98
CA GLY A 52 1.51 -3.17 -1.51
C GLY A 52 0.53 -2.67 -0.46
N VAL A 53 0.51 -3.28 0.73
CA VAL A 53 -0.40 -2.90 1.81
C VAL A 53 0.00 -3.53 3.15
N GLY A 54 -0.06 -2.73 4.21
CA GLY A 54 0.00 -3.19 5.59
C GLY A 54 -0.68 -2.18 6.51
N MET A 55 -1.08 -2.61 7.68
CA MET A 55 -1.70 -1.73 8.66
C MET A 55 -0.63 -1.12 9.57
N GLY A 56 -0.60 0.20 9.65
CA GLY A 56 0.20 0.94 10.60
C GLY A 56 -0.38 0.95 12.02
N PRO A 57 0.39 1.37 13.04
CA PRO A 57 -0.10 1.50 14.41
C PRO A 57 -1.20 2.57 14.57
N ASP A 58 -1.26 3.49 13.64
CA ASP A 58 -2.27 4.55 13.52
C ASP A 58 -3.55 4.08 12.82
N GLY A 59 -3.64 2.80 12.43
CA GLY A 59 -4.74 2.23 11.66
C GLY A 59 -4.77 2.68 10.20
N ALA A 60 -3.76 3.42 9.73
CA ALA A 60 -3.65 3.83 8.34
C ALA A 60 -3.12 2.69 7.46
N ILE A 61 -3.37 2.82 6.16
CA ILE A 61 -2.91 1.88 5.14
C ILE A 61 -1.52 2.30 4.70
N TRP A 62 -0.51 1.58 5.19
CA TRP A 62 0.91 1.79 4.90
C TRP A 62 1.38 0.93 3.73
N GLY A 63 2.59 1.24 3.19
CA GLY A 63 3.25 0.46 2.14
C GLY A 63 4.38 1.21 1.42
N GLY A 64 4.81 2.34 1.98
CA GLY A 64 5.97 3.09 1.48
C GLY A 64 6.57 3.91 2.61
N GLU A 65 7.26 3.21 3.54
CA GLU A 65 7.63 3.77 4.83
C GLU A 65 9.15 3.84 5.02
N LEU A 66 9.62 4.94 5.57
CA LEU A 66 10.97 5.08 6.10
C LEU A 66 10.91 4.87 7.62
N LEU A 67 11.49 3.78 8.10
CA LEU A 67 11.46 3.36 9.50
C LEU A 67 12.86 3.35 10.09
N LEU A 68 13.00 3.84 11.31
CA LEU A 68 14.15 3.53 12.18
C LEU A 68 13.72 2.42 13.12
N VAL A 69 14.38 1.26 13.04
CA VAL A 69 14.05 0.05 13.82
C VAL A 69 15.22 -0.31 14.72
N ASP A 70 14.92 -0.61 15.99
CA ASP A 70 15.89 -1.05 16.99
C ASP A 70 15.30 -2.13 17.92
N ALA A 71 16.03 -2.51 18.96
CA ALA A 71 15.61 -3.50 19.94
C ALA A 71 14.39 -3.08 20.78
N GLN A 72 14.09 -1.79 20.87
CA GLN A 72 12.97 -1.22 21.63
C GLN A 72 11.69 -1.11 20.78
N GLY A 73 11.84 -1.14 19.44
CA GLY A 73 10.71 -1.02 18.53
C GLY A 73 11.04 -0.29 17.23
N PHE A 74 10.16 0.59 16.79
CA PHE A 74 10.40 1.36 15.58
C PHE A 74 9.79 2.77 15.65
N ASN A 75 10.39 3.67 14.88
CA ASN A 75 9.89 5.03 14.65
C ASN A 75 9.69 5.26 13.14
N ARG A 76 8.53 5.79 12.76
CA ARG A 76 8.26 6.23 11.39
C ARG A 76 8.90 7.61 11.17
N LEU A 77 9.92 7.68 10.33
CA LEU A 77 10.62 8.93 9.99
C LEU A 77 10.02 9.61 8.76
N GLY A 78 9.40 8.85 7.87
CA GLY A 78 8.80 9.38 6.66
C GLY A 78 7.95 8.34 5.94
N ALA A 79 7.28 8.79 4.90
CA ALA A 79 6.46 7.94 4.05
C ALA A 79 6.36 8.50 2.64
N MET A 80 5.97 7.65 1.69
CA MET A 80 5.53 8.10 0.38
C MET A 80 4.35 9.07 0.51
N ARG A 81 4.25 10.02 -0.42
CA ARG A 81 3.11 10.93 -0.47
C ARG A 81 1.81 10.13 -0.49
N PRO A 82 0.88 10.40 0.45
CA PRO A 82 -0.38 9.66 0.50
C PRO A 82 -1.21 9.85 -0.78
N LEU A 83 -1.74 8.74 -1.30
CA LEU A 83 -2.71 8.72 -2.39
C LEU A 83 -4.11 8.42 -1.84
N PRO A 84 -5.15 9.10 -2.33
CA PRO A 84 -6.52 8.65 -2.15
C PRO A 84 -6.71 7.25 -2.70
N LEU A 85 -7.49 6.42 -1.99
CA LEU A 85 -7.77 5.02 -2.35
C LEU A 85 -9.26 4.86 -2.70
N PRO A 86 -9.70 5.26 -3.90
CA PRO A 86 -11.11 5.34 -4.23
C PRO A 86 -11.72 3.94 -4.42
N GLY A 87 -12.63 3.59 -3.49
CA GLY A 87 -13.27 2.27 -3.45
C GLY A 87 -12.53 1.22 -2.65
N GLY A 88 -11.52 1.62 -1.83
CA GLY A 88 -10.80 0.71 -0.94
C GLY A 88 -10.12 -0.42 -1.72
N ASP A 89 -10.39 -1.69 -1.38
CA ASP A 89 -9.79 -2.86 -2.00
C ASP A 89 -9.97 -2.94 -3.52
N ARG A 90 -11.03 -2.32 -4.06
CA ARG A 90 -11.21 -2.25 -5.52
C ARG A 90 -10.13 -1.44 -6.21
N ALA A 91 -9.53 -0.46 -5.54
CA ALA A 91 -8.45 0.32 -6.12
C ALA A 91 -7.19 -0.52 -6.39
N ALA A 92 -6.97 -1.59 -5.61
CA ALA A 92 -5.90 -2.55 -5.87
C ALA A 92 -6.18 -3.48 -7.06
N LYS A 93 -7.45 -3.68 -7.43
CA LYS A 93 -7.86 -4.50 -8.58
C LYS A 93 -8.07 -3.69 -9.86
N GLU A 94 -8.31 -2.40 -9.72
CA GLU A 94 -8.57 -1.48 -10.81
C GLU A 94 -7.53 -0.34 -10.82
N PRO A 95 -6.29 -0.55 -11.35
CA PRO A 95 -5.24 0.47 -11.47
C PRO A 95 -5.71 1.81 -11.99
N ARG A 96 -6.72 1.83 -12.88
CA ARG A 96 -7.37 3.05 -13.38
C ARG A 96 -7.97 3.94 -12.27
N ARG A 97 -8.32 3.38 -11.11
CA ARG A 97 -8.78 4.16 -9.96
C ARG A 97 -7.63 4.91 -9.30
N MET A 98 -6.46 4.28 -9.24
CA MET A 98 -5.25 4.92 -8.72
C MET A 98 -4.74 5.99 -9.68
N ALA A 99 -4.81 5.72 -10.99
CA ALA A 99 -4.51 6.72 -12.02
C ALA A 99 -5.46 7.93 -11.94
N ALA A 100 -6.76 7.70 -11.71
CA ALA A 100 -7.74 8.77 -11.49
C ALA A 100 -7.40 9.58 -10.21
N ALA A 101 -6.96 8.93 -9.13
CA ALA A 101 -6.51 9.62 -7.92
C ALA A 101 -5.32 10.55 -8.20
N VAL A 102 -4.33 10.08 -8.96
CA VAL A 102 -3.17 10.90 -9.36
C VAL A 102 -3.60 12.06 -10.26
N LEU A 103 -4.46 11.83 -11.27
CA LEU A 103 -4.97 12.91 -12.13
C LEU A 103 -5.72 13.98 -11.32
N THR A 104 -6.52 13.57 -10.33
CA THR A 104 -7.23 14.51 -9.45
C THR A 104 -6.24 15.33 -8.61
N LEU A 105 -5.18 14.72 -8.06
CA LEU A 105 -4.14 15.44 -7.32
C LEU A 105 -3.33 16.42 -8.17
N LEU A 106 -3.29 16.19 -9.48
CA LEU A 106 -2.64 17.06 -10.47
C LEU A 106 -3.57 18.13 -11.07
N GLY A 107 -4.86 18.18 -10.67
CA GLY A 107 -5.86 19.10 -11.26
C GLY A 107 -6.24 18.74 -12.69
N ARG A 108 -6.12 17.46 -13.07
CA ARG A 108 -6.37 16.90 -14.40
C ARG A 108 -7.58 15.98 -14.44
N GLU A 109 -8.53 16.17 -13.56
CA GLU A 109 -9.72 15.33 -13.39
C GLU A 109 -10.58 15.22 -14.66
N SER A 110 -10.57 16.25 -15.51
CA SER A 110 -11.30 16.23 -16.79
C SER A 110 -10.80 15.14 -17.77
N GLU A 111 -9.62 14.57 -17.52
CA GLU A 111 -9.10 13.45 -18.32
C GLU A 111 -9.69 12.10 -17.91
N ILE A 112 -10.21 11.96 -16.71
CA ILE A 112 -10.69 10.67 -16.16
C ILE A 112 -11.76 10.06 -17.09
N VAL A 113 -12.80 10.83 -17.41
CA VAL A 113 -13.89 10.37 -18.29
C VAL A 113 -13.39 10.11 -19.72
N LYS A 114 -12.43 10.91 -20.19
CA LYS A 114 -11.88 10.73 -21.54
C LYS A 114 -11.04 9.45 -21.68
N ARG A 115 -10.29 9.11 -20.62
CA ARG A 115 -9.42 7.93 -20.62
C ARG A 115 -10.19 6.64 -20.35
N TRP A 116 -11.15 6.69 -19.43
CA TRP A 116 -11.90 5.51 -18.98
C TRP A 116 -13.41 5.79 -18.96
N PRO A 117 -14.06 5.96 -20.13
CA PRO A 117 -15.49 6.26 -20.21
C PRO A 117 -16.37 5.12 -19.68
N ASP A 118 -15.86 3.90 -19.71
CA ASP A 118 -16.52 2.68 -19.22
C ASP A 118 -16.28 2.42 -17.71
N MET A 119 -15.41 3.19 -17.06
CA MET A 119 -15.17 3.01 -15.64
C MET A 119 -16.42 3.42 -14.85
N PRO A 120 -16.94 2.56 -13.95
CA PRO A 120 -18.06 2.91 -13.11
C PRO A 120 -17.81 4.22 -12.33
N TYR A 121 -18.76 5.15 -12.43
CA TYR A 121 -18.70 6.46 -11.79
C TYR A 121 -17.56 7.38 -12.28
N ALA A 122 -17.03 7.17 -13.49
CA ALA A 122 -15.93 8.00 -14.04
C ALA A 122 -16.22 9.51 -13.93
N ALA A 123 -17.45 9.93 -14.28
CA ALA A 123 -17.88 11.33 -14.24
C ALA A 123 -17.96 11.95 -12.82
N ARG A 124 -17.93 11.11 -11.77
CA ARG A 124 -18.00 11.55 -10.37
C ARG A 124 -16.82 11.04 -9.55
N MET A 125 -15.81 10.51 -10.22
CA MET A 125 -14.66 9.92 -9.54
C MET A 125 -13.85 10.95 -8.75
N ASP A 126 -13.72 12.15 -9.27
CA ASP A 126 -13.05 13.26 -8.58
C ASP A 126 -13.79 13.68 -7.30
N GLU A 127 -15.13 13.73 -7.33
CA GLU A 127 -15.94 13.98 -6.13
C GLU A 127 -15.70 12.91 -5.06
N LEU A 128 -15.67 11.63 -5.46
CA LEU A 128 -15.38 10.52 -4.58
C LEU A 128 -13.97 10.64 -3.99
N ILE A 129 -12.99 10.96 -4.82
CA ILE A 129 -11.57 11.09 -4.42
C ILE A 129 -11.39 12.25 -3.43
N LYS A 130 -12.05 13.38 -3.66
CA LYS A 130 -11.99 14.56 -2.80
C LYS A 130 -12.76 14.37 -1.47
N ASN A 131 -13.65 13.41 -1.40
CA ASN A 131 -14.43 13.14 -0.20
C ASN A 131 -13.66 12.28 0.81
N THR A 132 -12.99 12.92 1.76
CA THR A 132 -12.15 12.26 2.79
C THR A 132 -12.92 11.38 3.76
N ARG A 133 -14.26 11.47 3.82
CA ARG A 133 -15.10 10.58 4.64
C ARG A 133 -15.32 9.24 3.95
N LEU A 134 -15.34 9.22 2.61
CA LEU A 134 -15.58 8.01 1.80
C LEU A 134 -14.30 7.38 1.28
N THR A 135 -13.26 8.20 1.07
CA THR A 135 -11.99 7.76 0.48
C THR A 135 -10.87 7.90 1.49
N LYS A 136 -10.35 6.77 1.95
CA LYS A 136 -9.14 6.69 2.76
C LYS A 136 -7.91 7.03 1.91
N THR A 137 -6.80 7.31 2.57
CA THR A 137 -5.50 7.49 1.92
C THR A 137 -4.56 6.33 2.24
N THR A 138 -3.57 6.14 1.39
CA THR A 138 -2.52 5.14 1.58
C THR A 138 -1.16 5.70 1.18
N SER A 139 -0.11 5.30 1.89
CA SER A 139 1.30 5.54 1.52
C SER A 139 1.88 4.41 0.66
N SER A 140 1.08 3.43 0.25
CA SER A 140 1.51 2.26 -0.52
C SER A 140 2.28 2.61 -1.80
N LEU A 141 3.50 2.09 -1.93
CA LEU A 141 4.27 2.19 -3.17
C LEU A 141 3.63 1.35 -4.29
N GLY A 142 3.04 0.20 -3.95
CA GLY A 142 2.31 -0.63 -4.91
C GLY A 142 1.18 0.15 -5.60
N ARG A 143 0.49 1.02 -4.89
CA ARG A 143 -0.57 1.88 -5.47
C ARG A 143 -0.02 2.97 -6.38
N TRP A 144 1.20 3.45 -6.13
CA TRP A 144 1.90 4.34 -7.05
C TRP A 144 2.28 3.61 -8.35
N PHE A 145 2.74 2.35 -8.26
CA PHE A 145 3.04 1.53 -9.44
C PHE A 145 1.78 1.22 -10.24
N ASP A 146 0.66 0.91 -9.59
CA ASP A 146 -0.63 0.74 -10.28
C ASP A 146 -1.02 2.00 -11.05
N ALA A 147 -0.93 3.17 -10.42
CA ALA A 147 -1.22 4.43 -11.08
C ALA A 147 -0.31 4.68 -12.29
N ALA A 148 1.01 4.48 -12.13
CA ALA A 148 1.98 4.68 -13.19
C ALA A 148 1.74 3.72 -14.37
N SER A 149 1.56 2.43 -14.10
CA SER A 149 1.28 1.40 -15.10
C SER A 149 0.03 1.76 -15.92
N CYS A 150 -1.04 2.17 -15.26
CA CYS A 150 -2.28 2.54 -15.93
C CYS A 150 -2.14 3.84 -16.74
N LEU A 151 -1.47 4.87 -16.21
CA LEU A 151 -1.25 6.12 -16.93
C LEU A 151 -0.41 5.92 -18.20
N LEU A 152 0.48 4.92 -18.20
CA LEU A 152 1.26 4.50 -19.37
C LEU A 152 0.49 3.56 -20.32
N GLY A 153 -0.76 3.22 -20.01
CA GLY A 153 -1.61 2.38 -20.85
C GLY A 153 -1.29 0.88 -20.77
N LEU A 154 -0.61 0.43 -19.70
CA LEU A 154 -0.21 -0.98 -19.56
C LEU A 154 -1.30 -1.84 -18.90
N CYS A 155 -2.01 -1.31 -17.87
CA CYS A 155 -2.98 -2.09 -17.11
C CYS A 155 -4.07 -1.22 -16.51
N ASP A 156 -5.31 -1.35 -16.99
CA ASP A 156 -6.49 -0.66 -16.44
C ASP A 156 -7.16 -1.46 -15.31
N VAL A 157 -7.19 -2.78 -15.44
CA VAL A 157 -7.77 -3.76 -14.50
C VAL A 157 -6.82 -4.93 -14.39
N GLN A 158 -6.53 -5.37 -13.17
CA GLN A 158 -5.67 -6.53 -12.93
C GLN A 158 -6.45 -7.67 -12.25
N HIS A 159 -6.13 -8.89 -12.64
CA HIS A 159 -6.73 -10.11 -12.09
C HIS A 159 -5.80 -10.81 -11.12
N ASP A 160 -4.50 -10.65 -11.33
CA ASP A 160 -3.45 -11.21 -10.49
C ASP A 160 -2.80 -10.13 -9.63
N GLU A 161 -2.28 -10.53 -8.48
CA GLU A 161 -1.57 -9.64 -7.57
C GLU A 161 -0.31 -9.06 -8.24
N ALA A 162 -0.08 -7.76 -8.06
CA ALA A 162 1.06 -7.01 -8.58
C ALA A 162 1.24 -7.01 -10.13
N HIS A 163 0.25 -7.48 -10.91
CA HIS A 163 0.36 -7.56 -12.36
C HIS A 163 0.72 -6.22 -13.00
N ALA A 164 0.07 -5.13 -12.58
CA ALA A 164 0.37 -3.79 -13.08
C ALA A 164 1.84 -3.38 -12.82
N ALA A 165 2.38 -3.70 -11.65
CA ALA A 165 3.78 -3.43 -11.30
C ALA A 165 4.75 -4.28 -12.14
N MET A 166 4.43 -5.57 -12.37
CA MET A 166 5.25 -6.45 -13.24
C MET A 166 5.30 -5.96 -14.69
N LEU A 167 4.19 -5.47 -15.23
CA LEU A 167 4.16 -4.89 -16.57
C LEU A 167 5.02 -3.61 -16.65
N LEU A 168 4.98 -2.78 -15.61
CA LEU A 168 5.80 -1.57 -15.51
C LEU A 168 7.30 -1.92 -15.46
N GLU A 169 7.67 -2.93 -14.67
CA GLU A 169 9.03 -3.45 -14.58
C GLU A 169 9.52 -4.00 -15.93
N ALA A 170 8.69 -4.83 -16.60
CA ALA A 170 9.02 -5.37 -17.92
C ALA A 170 9.25 -4.26 -18.96
N MET A 171 8.41 -3.22 -18.95
CA MET A 171 8.57 -2.05 -19.82
C MET A 171 9.87 -1.30 -19.51
N ALA A 172 10.17 -1.07 -18.23
CA ALA A 172 11.41 -0.39 -17.84
C ALA A 172 12.67 -1.18 -18.24
N SER A 173 12.63 -2.51 -18.08
CA SER A 173 13.73 -3.40 -18.48
C SER A 173 13.95 -3.46 -20.00
N SER A 174 12.91 -3.25 -20.80
CA SER A 174 13.01 -3.23 -22.27
C SER A 174 13.48 -1.89 -22.85
N ALA A 175 13.52 -0.84 -22.02
CA ALA A 175 13.94 0.50 -22.44
C ALA A 175 15.47 0.73 -22.34
N ASN A 176 16.23 -0.25 -21.84
CA ASN A 176 17.68 -0.31 -21.77
C ASN A 176 18.20 -1.18 -22.91
#